data_9e92a242b08d7b031e26a970dc379626
#
_entry.id   9e92a242b08d7b031e26a970dc379626
#
_cell.length_a   1.000
_cell.length_b   1.000
_cell.length_c   1.000
_cell.angle_alpha   90.00
_cell.angle_beta   90.00
_cell.angle_gamma   90.00
#
_symmetry.space_group_name_H-M   'P 1'
#
loop_
_entity.id
_entity.type
_entity.pdbx_description
1 polymer ?
#
loop_
_entity_poly.entity_id
_entity_poly.type
_entity_poly.pdbx_seq_one_letter_code
_entity_poly.pdbx_strand_id
1 'polypeptide(L)'
;MAQLDLKLIPVTPFQQNCSLLWDTESMEGVFVDPGGEPQKLMDAAKELGVTIKEIWLTHGHLDHAGGAEDIRKDLAIPVIGPHKDDQFWMDTIEQAWAKYGHAGMGKNIVPDRYLEDGETLTLGGVDFGVVHTPGHTPGHVVIYNQDMKIAFVGDVLFRGSVGRTDFPKSDPQALIDSIRTKLWPLGGDMRFVPGHGPMSTFGAERADNPFVGDRVIGTVGGNTSGVM
;
A
#
# COMPACT_ATOMS: atom_id res chain seq x y z
N MET A 1 16.84 -3.48 -20.64
CA MET A 1 16.23 -3.80 -19.32
C MET A 1 15.09 -2.82 -19.13
N ALA A 2 13.91 -3.28 -18.79
CA ALA A 2 12.77 -2.38 -18.55
C ALA A 2 13.19 -1.30 -17.53
N GLN A 3 12.87 -0.06 -17.82
CA GLN A 3 13.13 1.06 -16.94
C GLN A 3 11.79 1.59 -16.46
N LEU A 4 11.51 1.41 -15.16
CA LEU A 4 10.28 1.91 -14.56
C LEU A 4 10.47 3.33 -14.04
N ASP A 5 9.42 4.13 -14.16
CA ASP A 5 9.32 5.46 -13.56
C ASP A 5 8.07 5.53 -12.68
N LEU A 6 8.04 6.48 -11.76
CA LEU A 6 7.03 6.60 -10.72
C LEU A 6 6.62 8.05 -10.51
N LYS A 7 5.30 8.31 -10.50
CA LYS A 7 4.70 9.58 -10.09
C LYS A 7 3.75 9.37 -8.93
N LEU A 8 3.97 10.07 -7.82
CA LEU A 8 3.04 10.12 -6.70
C LEU A 8 2.00 11.21 -6.95
N ILE A 9 0.74 10.86 -6.77
CA ILE A 9 -0.40 11.75 -6.99
C ILE A 9 -1.27 11.71 -5.73
N PRO A 10 -1.14 12.70 -4.84
CA PRO A 10 -1.99 12.78 -3.66
C PRO A 10 -3.46 12.93 -4.07
N VAL A 11 -4.31 12.07 -3.52
CA VAL A 11 -5.77 12.07 -3.75
C VAL A 11 -6.52 12.08 -2.44
N THR A 12 -7.81 12.33 -2.50
CA THR A 12 -8.75 12.38 -1.38
C THR A 12 -8.47 13.50 -0.38
N PRO A 13 -9.42 13.89 0.48
CA PRO A 13 -9.20 14.81 1.59
C PRO A 13 -8.13 14.34 2.58
N PHE A 14 -7.83 13.03 2.59
CA PHE A 14 -6.79 12.45 3.46
C PHE A 14 -5.38 12.52 2.87
N GLN A 15 -5.23 13.08 1.64
CA GLN A 15 -3.94 13.22 0.95
C GLN A 15 -3.21 11.87 0.83
N GLN A 16 -3.97 10.84 0.45
CA GLN A 16 -3.44 9.51 0.18
C GLN A 16 -2.56 9.53 -1.08
N ASN A 17 -1.44 8.84 -1.05
CA ASN A 17 -0.46 8.77 -2.14
C ASN A 17 -0.83 7.68 -3.15
N CYS A 18 -1.67 7.98 -4.13
CA CYS A 18 -1.79 7.08 -5.29
C CYS A 18 -0.48 7.09 -6.08
N SER A 19 0.01 5.91 -6.43
CA SER A 19 1.21 5.76 -7.26
C SER A 19 0.83 5.41 -8.69
N LEU A 20 1.30 6.19 -9.65
CA LEU A 20 1.34 5.83 -11.07
C LEU A 20 2.75 5.30 -11.36
N LEU A 21 2.85 4.01 -11.62
CA LEU A 21 4.08 3.30 -11.96
C LEU A 21 3.99 2.83 -13.41
N TRP A 22 5.03 3.05 -14.22
CA TRP A 22 5.02 2.64 -15.63
C TRP A 22 6.39 2.26 -16.17
N ASP A 23 6.38 1.41 -17.17
CA ASP A 23 7.56 1.09 -17.97
C ASP A 23 7.77 2.18 -19.04
N THR A 24 8.95 2.81 -19.03
CA THR A 24 9.27 3.95 -19.91
C THR A 24 9.50 3.56 -21.36
N GLU A 25 9.66 2.27 -21.66
CA GLU A 25 9.83 1.77 -23.04
C GLU A 25 8.47 1.47 -23.68
N SER A 26 7.63 0.67 -23.01
CA SER A 26 6.31 0.30 -23.52
C SER A 26 5.23 1.37 -23.24
N MET A 27 5.45 2.27 -22.30
CA MET A 27 4.47 3.21 -21.75
C MET A 27 3.22 2.52 -21.17
N GLU A 28 3.36 1.26 -20.73
CA GLU A 28 2.35 0.54 -19.97
C GLU A 28 2.55 0.76 -18.49
N GLY A 29 1.46 0.99 -17.75
CA GLY A 29 1.53 1.33 -16.34
C GLY A 29 0.41 0.75 -15.49
N VAL A 30 0.54 0.94 -14.18
CA VAL A 30 -0.44 0.54 -13.17
C VAL A 30 -0.68 1.69 -12.21
N PHE A 31 -1.88 1.76 -11.66
CA PHE A 31 -2.13 2.54 -10.45
C PHE A 31 -2.01 1.65 -9.22
N VAL A 32 -1.27 2.11 -8.21
CA VAL A 32 -1.27 1.50 -6.89
C VAL A 32 -2.08 2.39 -5.97
N ASP A 33 -3.10 1.82 -5.35
CA ASP A 33 -4.04 2.48 -4.43
C ASP A 33 -4.68 3.77 -4.99
N PRO A 34 -5.50 3.70 -6.05
CA PRO A 34 -6.25 4.85 -6.54
C PRO A 34 -7.45 5.14 -5.63
N GLY A 35 -7.22 5.79 -4.50
CA GLY A 35 -8.20 5.95 -3.43
C GLY A 35 -9.36 6.89 -3.73
N GLY A 36 -9.23 7.76 -4.74
CA GLY A 36 -10.26 8.71 -5.15
C GLY A 36 -9.84 9.56 -6.33
N GLU A 37 -10.66 10.55 -6.69
CA GLU A 37 -10.40 11.49 -7.79
C GLU A 37 -10.01 10.79 -9.12
N PRO A 38 -10.79 9.79 -9.60
CA PRO A 38 -10.42 8.94 -10.73
C PRO A 38 -10.07 9.74 -11.99
N GLN A 39 -10.79 10.83 -12.28
CA GLN A 39 -10.51 11.68 -13.43
C GLN A 39 -9.12 12.33 -13.35
N LYS A 40 -8.70 12.82 -12.18
CA LYS A 40 -7.37 13.39 -11.96
C LYS A 40 -6.26 12.36 -12.23
N LEU A 41 -6.46 11.12 -11.81
CA LEU A 41 -5.51 10.03 -12.02
C LEU A 41 -5.43 9.67 -13.51
N MET A 42 -6.56 9.52 -14.20
CA MET A 42 -6.60 9.22 -15.63
C MET A 42 -6.00 10.36 -16.47
N ASP A 43 -6.27 11.62 -16.11
CA ASP A 43 -5.67 12.78 -16.78
C ASP A 43 -4.15 12.79 -16.61
N ALA A 44 -3.63 12.48 -15.41
CA ALA A 44 -2.20 12.38 -15.16
C ALA A 44 -1.52 11.28 -15.98
N ALA A 45 -2.15 10.11 -16.13
CA ALA A 45 -1.65 9.04 -17.00
C ALA A 45 -1.66 9.47 -18.48
N LYS A 46 -2.74 10.10 -18.92
CA LYS A 46 -2.88 10.62 -20.28
C LYS A 46 -1.84 11.70 -20.62
N GLU A 47 -1.59 12.64 -19.72
CA GLU A 47 -0.55 13.69 -19.91
C GLU A 47 0.84 13.10 -20.08
N LEU A 48 1.15 12.00 -19.42
CA LEU A 48 2.39 11.26 -19.53
C LEU A 48 2.43 10.31 -20.73
N GLY A 49 1.30 10.07 -21.40
CA GLY A 49 1.18 9.09 -22.48
C GLY A 49 1.17 7.64 -21.98
N VAL A 50 0.89 7.41 -20.71
CA VAL A 50 0.88 6.08 -20.09
C VAL A 50 -0.47 5.38 -20.31
N THR A 51 -0.42 4.14 -20.77
CA THR A 51 -1.58 3.25 -20.89
C THR A 51 -1.70 2.38 -19.66
N ILE A 52 -2.73 2.61 -18.84
CA ILE A 52 -2.95 1.82 -17.62
C ILE A 52 -3.47 0.43 -17.99
N LYS A 53 -2.85 -0.60 -17.42
CA LYS A 53 -3.15 -2.02 -17.67
C LYS A 53 -3.85 -2.69 -16.49
N GLU A 54 -3.56 -2.26 -15.28
CA GLU A 54 -4.06 -2.86 -14.04
C GLU A 54 -4.13 -1.81 -12.92
N ILE A 55 -4.91 -2.15 -11.89
CA ILE A 55 -4.90 -1.48 -10.60
C ILE A 55 -4.41 -2.47 -9.56
N TRP A 56 -3.46 -2.08 -8.72
CA TRP A 56 -2.96 -2.85 -7.59
C TRP A 56 -3.40 -2.20 -6.28
N LEU A 57 -3.96 -2.99 -5.37
CA LEU A 57 -4.41 -2.51 -4.06
C LEU A 57 -3.58 -3.12 -2.95
N THR A 58 -3.10 -2.28 -2.03
CA THR A 58 -2.38 -2.71 -0.83
C THR A 58 -3.35 -3.15 0.28
N HIS A 59 -4.46 -2.45 0.45
CA HIS A 59 -5.50 -2.77 1.44
C HIS A 59 -6.86 -2.13 1.11
N GLY A 60 -7.89 -2.52 1.87
CA GLY A 60 -9.28 -2.25 1.51
C GLY A 60 -9.88 -0.94 2.05
N HIS A 61 -9.13 -0.03 2.64
CA HIS A 61 -9.68 1.22 3.15
C HIS A 61 -10.18 2.14 2.02
N LEU A 62 -11.17 2.97 2.39
CA LEU A 62 -11.92 3.82 1.47
C LEU A 62 -11.04 4.76 0.65
N ASP A 63 -9.97 5.27 1.23
CA ASP A 63 -9.06 6.23 0.62
C ASP A 63 -7.90 5.57 -0.17
N HIS A 64 -7.82 4.23 -0.17
CA HIS A 64 -6.92 3.44 -1.00
C HIS A 64 -7.64 2.73 -2.15
N ALA A 65 -8.82 2.19 -1.92
CA ALA A 65 -9.57 1.42 -2.90
C ALA A 65 -10.74 2.19 -3.55
N GLY A 66 -11.11 3.36 -3.03
CA GLY A 66 -12.37 4.04 -3.37
C GLY A 66 -12.53 4.48 -4.82
N GLY A 67 -11.45 4.82 -5.52
CA GLY A 67 -11.48 5.22 -6.92
C GLY A 67 -11.32 4.07 -7.91
N ALA A 68 -10.96 2.87 -7.42
CA ALA A 68 -10.60 1.74 -8.27
C ALA A 68 -11.74 1.27 -9.17
N GLU A 69 -12.98 1.22 -8.66
CA GLU A 69 -14.14 0.75 -9.42
C GLU A 69 -14.50 1.67 -10.59
N ASP A 70 -14.40 2.99 -10.41
CA ASP A 70 -14.67 3.95 -11.46
C ASP A 70 -13.61 3.84 -12.57
N ILE A 71 -12.31 3.79 -12.20
CA ILE A 71 -11.22 3.60 -13.17
C ILE A 71 -11.33 2.25 -13.89
N ARG A 72 -11.65 1.16 -13.17
CA ARG A 72 -11.86 -0.17 -13.76
C ARG A 72 -12.91 -0.14 -14.85
N LYS A 73 -14.06 0.52 -14.61
CA LYS A 73 -15.14 0.63 -15.57
C LYS A 73 -14.78 1.47 -16.79
N ASP A 74 -14.12 2.59 -16.56
CA ASP A 74 -13.78 3.53 -17.63
C ASP A 74 -12.71 2.97 -18.56
N LEU A 75 -11.72 2.25 -18.02
CA LEU A 75 -10.60 1.70 -18.79
C LEU A 75 -10.76 0.22 -19.14
N ALA A 76 -11.74 -0.48 -18.58
CA ALA A 76 -11.97 -1.93 -18.74
C ALA A 76 -10.72 -2.77 -18.37
N ILE A 77 -10.09 -2.44 -17.24
CA ILE A 77 -8.86 -3.07 -16.73
C ILE A 77 -9.13 -3.82 -15.44
N PRO A 78 -8.36 -4.86 -15.10
CA PRO A 78 -8.52 -5.61 -13.86
C PRO A 78 -8.01 -4.85 -12.63
N VAL A 79 -8.64 -5.15 -11.48
CA VAL A 79 -8.21 -4.76 -10.14
C VAL A 79 -7.67 -5.99 -9.43
N ILE A 80 -6.44 -5.88 -8.90
CA ILE A 80 -5.69 -6.96 -8.27
C ILE A 80 -5.35 -6.55 -6.84
N GLY A 81 -5.64 -7.44 -5.88
CA GLY A 81 -5.45 -7.19 -4.46
C GLY A 81 -6.61 -6.41 -3.82
N PRO A 82 -6.52 -6.22 -2.51
CA PRO A 82 -5.53 -6.75 -1.59
C PRO A 82 -5.72 -8.26 -1.30
N HIS A 83 -5.33 -8.75 -0.10
CA HIS A 83 -5.71 -10.09 0.34
C HIS A 83 -7.22 -10.12 0.67
N LYS A 84 -7.85 -11.29 0.49
CA LYS A 84 -9.31 -11.48 0.64
C LYS A 84 -9.86 -11.07 2.01
N ASP A 85 -9.03 -11.08 3.04
CA ASP A 85 -9.46 -10.72 4.39
C ASP A 85 -9.84 -9.24 4.54
N ASP A 86 -9.53 -8.39 3.53
CA ASP A 86 -9.95 -6.99 3.47
C ASP A 86 -11.26 -6.75 2.72
N GLN A 87 -11.90 -7.79 2.14
CA GLN A 87 -13.13 -7.61 1.38
C GLN A 87 -14.21 -6.85 2.16
N PHE A 88 -14.32 -7.10 3.46
CA PHE A 88 -15.32 -6.43 4.31
C PHE A 88 -15.13 -4.90 4.39
N TRP A 89 -13.91 -4.37 4.21
CA TRP A 89 -13.67 -2.95 4.07
C TRP A 89 -14.16 -2.44 2.73
N MET A 90 -13.83 -3.15 1.66
CA MET A 90 -14.19 -2.81 0.29
C MET A 90 -15.71 -2.89 0.04
N ASP A 91 -16.44 -3.71 0.79
CA ASP A 91 -17.91 -3.80 0.76
C ASP A 91 -18.60 -2.57 1.36
N THR A 92 -17.87 -1.72 2.09
CA THR A 92 -18.45 -0.60 2.87
C THR A 92 -17.85 0.77 2.51
N ILE A 93 -17.09 0.90 1.43
CA ILE A 93 -16.43 2.15 1.02
C ILE A 93 -17.45 3.30 0.85
N GLU A 94 -18.55 3.06 0.15
CA GLU A 94 -19.58 4.09 -0.08
C GLU A 94 -20.20 4.60 1.24
N GLN A 95 -20.47 3.67 2.16
CA GLN A 95 -21.02 4.02 3.46
C GLN A 95 -20.00 4.76 4.33
N ALA A 96 -18.73 4.36 4.26
CA ALA A 96 -17.65 4.99 4.99
C ALA A 96 -17.43 6.43 4.49
N TRP A 97 -17.35 6.68 3.20
CA TRP A 97 -17.28 8.03 2.65
C TRP A 97 -18.47 8.91 3.05
N ALA A 98 -19.69 8.35 3.05
CA ALA A 98 -20.87 9.08 3.49
C ALA A 98 -20.78 9.49 4.98
N LYS A 99 -20.24 8.65 5.86
CA LYS A 99 -20.01 8.98 7.28
C LYS A 99 -19.01 10.12 7.47
N TYR A 100 -18.01 10.24 6.59
CA TYR A 100 -17.07 11.37 6.60
C TYR A 100 -17.61 12.63 5.91
N GLY A 101 -18.88 12.62 5.44
CA GLY A 101 -19.48 13.77 4.76
C GLY A 101 -19.15 13.88 3.28
N HIS A 102 -18.55 12.86 2.69
CA HIS A 102 -18.11 12.80 1.29
C HIS A 102 -18.87 11.74 0.49
N ALA A 103 -20.19 11.70 0.60
CA ALA A 103 -21.03 10.75 -0.13
C ALA A 103 -20.74 10.80 -1.64
N GLY A 104 -20.55 9.64 -2.28
CA GLY A 104 -20.25 9.52 -3.70
C GLY A 104 -18.77 9.65 -4.09
N MET A 105 -17.87 9.87 -3.13
CA MET A 105 -16.43 10.01 -3.42
C MET A 105 -15.76 8.68 -3.82
N GLY A 106 -16.31 7.55 -3.45
CA GLY A 106 -15.77 6.22 -3.79
C GLY A 106 -16.87 5.19 -3.98
N LYS A 107 -16.48 4.03 -4.49
CA LYS A 107 -17.36 2.89 -4.77
C LYS A 107 -16.92 1.64 -4.05
N ASN A 108 -17.89 0.82 -3.63
CA ASN A 108 -17.62 -0.54 -3.19
C ASN A 108 -17.04 -1.34 -4.35
N ILE A 109 -16.11 -2.27 -4.05
CA ILE A 109 -15.43 -3.05 -5.07
C ILE A 109 -15.18 -4.49 -4.62
N VAL A 110 -15.31 -5.40 -5.57
CA VAL A 110 -14.78 -6.76 -5.49
C VAL A 110 -13.67 -6.86 -6.53
N PRO A 111 -12.42 -7.11 -6.12
CA PRO A 111 -11.30 -7.24 -7.06
C PRO A 111 -11.49 -8.41 -8.01
N ASP A 112 -10.86 -8.35 -9.18
CA ASP A 112 -10.84 -9.47 -10.13
C ASP A 112 -9.95 -10.61 -9.61
N ARG A 113 -8.95 -10.30 -8.79
CA ARG A 113 -8.06 -11.25 -8.12
C ARG A 113 -7.58 -10.72 -6.77
N TYR A 114 -7.63 -11.54 -5.74
CA TYR A 114 -6.95 -11.25 -4.45
C TYR A 114 -5.48 -11.64 -4.54
N LEU A 115 -4.68 -11.10 -3.64
CA LEU A 115 -3.26 -11.39 -3.50
C LEU A 115 -3.00 -12.28 -2.28
N GLU A 116 -2.06 -13.21 -2.43
CA GLU A 116 -1.58 -14.08 -1.36
C GLU A 116 -0.11 -13.80 -1.05
N ASP A 117 0.36 -14.21 0.13
CA ASP A 117 1.76 -14.07 0.55
C ASP A 117 2.71 -14.82 -0.40
N GLY A 118 3.76 -14.17 -0.87
CA GLY A 118 4.76 -14.76 -1.77
C GLY A 118 4.39 -14.76 -3.25
N GLU A 119 3.23 -14.21 -3.63
CA GLU A 119 2.89 -14.01 -5.04
C GLU A 119 3.79 -12.98 -5.73
N THR A 120 3.71 -12.94 -7.04
CA THR A 120 4.40 -11.99 -7.90
C THR A 120 3.42 -11.28 -8.82
N LEU A 121 3.58 -9.95 -8.93
CA LEU A 121 2.97 -9.10 -9.95
C LEU A 121 4.03 -8.71 -10.96
N THR A 122 3.66 -8.47 -12.22
CA THR A 122 4.62 -8.13 -13.28
C THR A 122 4.18 -6.88 -14.03
N LEU A 123 5.08 -5.92 -14.22
CA LEU A 123 4.89 -4.75 -15.06
C LEU A 123 6.10 -4.55 -15.96
N GLY A 124 5.90 -4.47 -17.29
CA GLY A 124 6.99 -4.27 -18.25
C GLY A 124 8.08 -5.35 -18.19
N GLY A 125 7.74 -6.58 -17.76
CA GLY A 125 8.71 -7.66 -17.53
C GLY A 125 9.53 -7.53 -16.24
N VAL A 126 9.17 -6.59 -15.36
CA VAL A 126 9.75 -6.43 -14.02
C VAL A 126 8.82 -7.05 -12.98
N ASP A 127 9.37 -7.94 -12.16
CA ASP A 127 8.62 -8.67 -11.14
C ASP A 127 8.60 -7.92 -9.81
N PHE A 128 7.41 -7.86 -9.21
CA PHE A 128 7.16 -7.31 -7.87
C PHE A 128 6.68 -8.41 -6.94
N GLY A 129 7.42 -8.66 -5.88
CA GLY A 129 7.00 -9.60 -4.83
C GLY A 129 5.88 -9.02 -3.97
N VAL A 130 5.05 -9.89 -3.45
CA VAL A 130 3.96 -9.57 -2.54
C VAL A 130 4.21 -10.21 -1.19
N VAL A 131 4.09 -9.45 -0.12
CA VAL A 131 4.09 -9.97 1.25
C VAL A 131 2.81 -9.57 1.97
N HIS A 132 2.13 -10.52 2.58
CA HIS A 132 0.95 -10.28 3.41
C HIS A 132 1.40 -9.70 4.76
N THR A 133 0.92 -8.50 5.09
CA THR A 133 1.36 -7.71 6.25
C THR A 133 0.18 -7.28 7.12
N PRO A 134 -0.52 -8.23 7.75
CA PRO A 134 -1.68 -7.94 8.58
C PRO A 134 -1.31 -7.07 9.78
N GLY A 135 -2.28 -6.30 10.26
CA GLY A 135 -2.17 -5.51 11.47
C GLY A 135 -2.94 -4.20 11.39
N HIS A 136 -2.63 -3.31 10.45
CA HIS A 136 -3.45 -2.13 10.14
C HIS A 136 -4.85 -2.56 9.64
N THR A 137 -4.86 -3.43 8.65
CA THR A 137 -6.02 -4.25 8.26
C THR A 137 -5.62 -5.71 8.21
N PRO A 138 -6.56 -6.67 8.29
CA PRO A 138 -6.21 -8.09 8.23
C PRO A 138 -5.72 -8.57 6.87
N GLY A 139 -6.15 -7.91 5.79
CA GLY A 139 -5.79 -8.27 4.42
C GLY A 139 -4.72 -7.38 3.78
N HIS A 140 -4.01 -6.57 4.57
CA HIS A 140 -2.99 -5.68 4.04
C HIS A 140 -1.84 -6.46 3.38
N VAL A 141 -1.40 -5.99 2.19
CA VAL A 141 -0.21 -6.50 1.50
C VAL A 141 0.77 -5.37 1.19
N VAL A 142 2.04 -5.70 1.13
CA VAL A 142 3.10 -4.83 0.61
C VAL A 142 3.59 -5.39 -0.71
N ILE A 143 3.71 -4.52 -1.71
CA ILE A 143 4.19 -4.84 -3.06
C ILE A 143 5.58 -4.24 -3.20
N TYR A 144 6.59 -5.05 -3.54
CA TYR A 144 7.97 -4.58 -3.56
C TYR A 144 8.77 -5.11 -4.75
N ASN A 145 9.77 -4.34 -5.16
CA ASN A 145 10.78 -4.81 -6.11
C ASN A 145 12.17 -4.74 -5.47
N GLN A 146 12.85 -5.90 -5.43
CA GLN A 146 14.14 -6.04 -4.75
C GLN A 146 15.29 -5.39 -5.50
N ASP A 147 15.25 -5.38 -6.84
CA ASP A 147 16.33 -4.84 -7.67
C ASP A 147 16.28 -3.31 -7.70
N MET A 148 15.09 -2.73 -7.78
CA MET A 148 14.86 -1.28 -7.77
C MET A 148 14.92 -0.69 -6.36
N LYS A 149 14.92 -1.52 -5.32
CA LYS A 149 14.88 -1.11 -3.92
C LYS A 149 13.70 -0.20 -3.62
N ILE A 150 12.50 -0.62 -4.03
CA ILE A 150 11.25 0.10 -3.80
C ILE A 150 10.16 -0.81 -3.26
N ALA A 151 9.35 -0.31 -2.33
CA ALA A 151 8.18 -0.98 -1.79
C ALA A 151 7.00 -0.01 -1.66
N PHE A 152 5.81 -0.46 -2.05
CA PHE A 152 4.53 0.21 -1.81
C PHE A 152 3.95 -0.40 -0.55
N VAL A 153 4.05 0.33 0.56
CA VAL A 153 3.76 -0.24 1.89
C VAL A 153 2.37 0.10 2.42
N GLY A 154 1.56 0.85 1.63
CA GLY A 154 0.27 1.33 2.10
C GLY A 154 0.38 1.94 3.49
N ASP A 155 -0.46 1.47 4.41
CA ASP A 155 -0.55 2.00 5.77
C ASP A 155 0.10 1.11 6.84
N VAL A 156 1.10 0.30 6.45
CA VAL A 156 1.88 -0.50 7.43
C VAL A 156 2.94 0.36 8.12
N LEU A 157 3.69 1.14 7.34
CA LEU A 157 4.86 1.89 7.83
C LEU A 157 4.87 3.30 7.25
N PHE A 158 5.13 4.28 8.11
CA PHE A 158 5.30 5.68 7.74
C PHE A 158 6.65 6.20 8.23
N ARG A 159 7.07 7.32 7.68
CA ARG A 159 8.26 8.01 8.19
C ARG A 159 8.01 8.47 9.63
N GLY A 160 8.70 7.83 10.58
CA GLY A 160 8.59 8.10 12.02
C GLY A 160 7.30 7.61 12.67
N SER A 161 6.50 6.76 11.98
CA SER A 161 5.25 6.23 12.52
C SER A 161 4.91 4.85 11.93
N VAL A 162 3.81 4.27 12.37
CA VAL A 162 3.20 3.05 11.83
C VAL A 162 1.71 3.23 11.66
N GLY A 163 1.07 2.33 10.92
CA GLY A 163 -0.38 2.34 10.72
C GLY A 163 -1.17 2.28 12.02
N ARG A 164 -2.34 2.88 12.02
CA ARG A 164 -3.29 2.80 13.15
C ARG A 164 -3.82 1.38 13.28
N THR A 165 -4.11 1.00 14.52
CA THR A 165 -4.64 -0.33 14.85
C THR A 165 -5.86 -0.25 15.76
N ASP A 166 -6.62 0.84 15.65
CA ASP A 166 -7.88 1.07 16.36
C ASP A 166 -9.13 0.86 15.46
N PHE A 167 -8.94 0.27 14.30
CA PHE A 167 -10.00 -0.11 13.38
C PHE A 167 -10.55 -1.53 13.65
N PRO A 168 -11.75 -1.86 13.16
CA PRO A 168 -12.26 -3.23 13.20
C PRO A 168 -11.29 -4.25 12.62
N LYS A 169 -10.99 -5.32 13.36
CA LYS A 169 -10.06 -6.41 13.01
C LYS A 169 -8.59 -5.98 12.83
N SER A 170 -8.22 -4.77 13.23
CA SER A 170 -6.80 -4.40 13.35
C SER A 170 -6.15 -5.14 14.53
N ASP A 171 -4.83 -5.35 14.41
CA ASP A 171 -4.03 -6.02 15.44
C ASP A 171 -2.66 -5.33 15.57
N PRO A 172 -2.39 -4.62 16.68
CA PRO A 172 -1.13 -3.91 16.87
C PRO A 172 0.08 -4.84 16.94
N GLN A 173 -0.06 -6.05 17.47
CA GLN A 173 1.04 -7.00 17.55
C GLN A 173 1.34 -7.58 16.16
N ALA A 174 0.32 -7.95 15.40
CA ALA A 174 0.47 -8.42 14.03
C ALA A 174 1.14 -7.37 13.14
N LEU A 175 0.83 -6.07 13.33
CA LEU A 175 1.47 -4.98 12.59
C LEU A 175 2.99 -4.92 12.86
N ILE A 176 3.37 -4.93 14.13
CA ILE A 176 4.79 -4.92 14.55
C ILE A 176 5.51 -6.15 13.99
N ASP A 177 4.90 -7.33 14.11
CA ASP A 177 5.47 -8.59 13.63
C ASP A 177 5.60 -8.58 12.09
N SER A 178 4.60 -8.08 11.36
CA SER A 178 4.67 -7.88 9.90
C SER A 178 5.85 -7.01 9.50
N ILE A 179 6.03 -5.87 10.14
CA ILE A 179 7.15 -4.96 9.84
C ILE A 179 8.49 -5.66 10.11
N ARG A 180 8.64 -6.28 11.26
CA ARG A 180 9.92 -6.86 11.70
C ARG A 180 10.32 -8.11 10.95
N THR A 181 9.35 -9.00 10.68
CA THR A 181 9.64 -10.33 10.11
C THR A 181 9.54 -10.37 8.59
N LYS A 182 8.83 -9.41 7.99
CA LYS A 182 8.61 -9.37 6.54
C LYS A 182 9.24 -8.17 5.85
N LEU A 183 9.21 -6.97 6.45
CA LEU A 183 9.80 -5.78 5.81
C LEU A 183 11.30 -5.62 6.09
N TRP A 184 11.74 -5.75 7.34
CA TRP A 184 13.18 -5.60 7.66
C TRP A 184 14.09 -6.56 6.89
N PRO A 185 13.70 -7.83 6.63
CA PRO A 185 14.52 -8.75 5.81
C PRO A 185 14.71 -8.33 4.35
N LEU A 186 13.86 -7.44 3.80
CA LEU A 186 14.00 -6.93 2.44
C LEU A 186 15.21 -5.98 2.27
N GLY A 187 15.82 -5.55 3.38
CA GLY A 187 17.05 -4.76 3.38
C GLY A 187 16.84 -3.29 3.78
N GLY A 188 17.82 -2.72 4.46
CA GLY A 188 17.75 -1.34 4.95
C GLY A 188 17.80 -0.27 3.86
N ASP A 189 18.30 -0.59 2.68
CA ASP A 189 18.35 0.27 1.49
C ASP A 189 17.04 0.34 0.70
N MET A 190 16.05 -0.49 1.08
CA MET A 190 14.71 -0.45 0.51
C MET A 190 14.03 0.89 0.80
N ARG A 191 13.76 1.67 -0.25
CA ARG A 191 12.93 2.87 -0.16
C ARG A 191 11.46 2.45 -0.14
N PHE A 192 10.61 3.18 0.55
CA PHE A 192 9.18 2.86 0.50
C PHE A 192 8.32 4.08 0.23
N VAL A 193 7.23 3.83 -0.47
CA VAL A 193 6.12 4.74 -0.70
C VAL A 193 5.03 4.37 0.30
N PRO A 194 4.75 5.22 1.29
CA PRO A 194 3.65 5.01 2.22
C PRO A 194 2.32 5.45 1.62
N GLY A 195 1.20 4.99 2.18
CA GLY A 195 -0.11 5.49 1.82
C GLY A 195 -0.30 6.99 2.11
N HIS A 196 0.38 7.52 3.11
CA HIS A 196 0.33 8.93 3.49
C HIS A 196 1.70 9.49 3.83
N GLY A 197 1.89 10.79 3.55
CA GLY A 197 3.10 11.51 3.91
C GLY A 197 4.32 11.18 3.03
N PRO A 198 5.52 11.51 3.50
CA PRO A 198 6.73 11.40 2.70
C PRO A 198 7.32 9.98 2.69
N MET A 199 8.03 9.65 1.63
CA MET A 199 8.85 8.45 1.51
C MET A 199 9.94 8.40 2.58
N SER A 200 10.40 7.17 2.90
CA SER A 200 11.54 6.90 3.77
C SER A 200 12.27 5.64 3.30
N THR A 201 13.16 5.09 4.12
CA THR A 201 13.82 3.80 3.90
C THR A 201 13.61 2.88 5.09
N PHE A 202 13.61 1.57 4.87
CA PHE A 202 13.50 0.62 5.99
C PHE A 202 14.66 0.76 6.98
N GLY A 203 15.86 1.11 6.51
CA GLY A 203 17.01 1.34 7.39
C GLY A 203 16.84 2.56 8.30
N ALA A 204 16.32 3.67 7.78
CA ALA A 204 16.05 4.87 8.59
C ALA A 204 14.98 4.59 9.65
N GLU A 205 13.89 3.93 9.26
CA GLU A 205 12.81 3.59 10.20
C GLU A 205 13.25 2.54 11.23
N ARG A 206 14.04 1.56 10.82
CA ARG A 206 14.62 0.58 11.74
C ARG A 206 15.55 1.22 12.77
N ALA A 207 16.29 2.27 12.39
CA ALA A 207 17.16 2.98 13.32
C ALA A 207 16.40 3.86 14.30
N ASP A 208 15.42 4.64 13.83
CA ASP A 208 14.90 5.79 14.57
C ASP A 208 13.36 5.81 14.78
N ASN A 209 12.59 4.89 14.15
CA ASN A 209 11.14 4.87 14.31
C ASN A 209 10.74 4.58 15.77
N PRO A 210 9.93 5.43 16.41
CA PRO A 210 9.57 5.30 17.82
C PRO A 210 8.65 4.12 18.14
N PHE A 211 8.10 3.42 17.14
CA PHE A 211 7.20 2.29 17.32
C PHE A 211 7.86 0.94 17.02
N VAL A 212 8.74 0.88 16.03
CA VAL A 212 9.30 -0.39 15.50
C VAL A 212 10.81 -0.37 15.32
N GLY A 213 11.48 0.73 15.68
CA GLY A 213 12.93 0.83 15.62
C GLY A 213 13.63 -0.12 16.58
N ASP A 214 14.86 -0.53 16.23
CA ASP A 214 15.65 -1.49 17.02
C ASP A 214 15.85 -1.03 18.48
N ARG A 215 15.91 0.27 18.74
CA ARG A 215 16.07 0.85 20.08
C ARG A 215 14.84 0.66 20.97
N VAL A 216 13.64 0.71 20.39
CA VAL A 216 12.38 0.55 21.15
C VAL A 216 12.16 -0.91 21.53
N ILE A 217 12.56 -1.82 20.67
CA ILE A 217 12.34 -3.26 20.82
C ILE A 217 13.36 -3.88 21.77
N GLY A 218 14.60 -3.36 21.81
CA GLY A 218 15.62 -3.80 22.77
C GLY A 218 15.26 -3.52 24.25
N THR A 219 14.33 -2.60 24.49
CA THR A 219 13.87 -2.25 25.86
C THR A 219 12.72 -3.13 26.36
N VAL A 220 11.97 -3.79 25.47
CA VAL A 220 10.86 -4.67 25.85
C VAL A 220 11.31 -6.09 26.20
N GLY A 221 12.49 -6.51 25.71
CA GLY A 221 13.07 -7.85 25.96
C GLY A 221 14.03 -7.96 27.16
N GLY A 222 14.28 -6.88 27.89
CA GLY A 222 15.31 -6.81 28.89
C GLY A 222 14.84 -6.52 30.31
N ASN A 223 13.89 -7.29 30.86
CA ASN A 223 13.75 -7.36 32.30
C ASN A 223 12.87 -8.53 32.79
N THR A 224 13.35 -9.76 32.69
CA THR A 224 12.94 -10.85 33.56
C THR A 224 14.13 -11.77 33.85
N SER A 225 15.10 -11.27 34.61
CA SER A 225 16.00 -12.15 35.32
C SER A 225 16.56 -11.41 36.53
N GLY A 226 16.12 -11.82 37.69
CA GLY A 226 16.90 -11.71 38.90
C GLY A 226 16.44 -10.68 39.92
N VAL A 227 15.61 -11.10 40.86
CA VAL A 227 16.00 -10.99 42.28
C VAL A 227 15.41 -12.22 42.97
N MET A 228 16.31 -13.02 43.50
CA MET A 228 16.00 -13.98 44.56
C MET A 228 15.61 -13.25 45.82
#